data_11021d7158494588631239a04de35533
#
_entry.id   11021d7158494588631239a04de35533
#
_cell.length_a   1.000
_cell.length_b   1.000
_cell.length_c   1.000
_cell.angle_alpha   90.00
_cell.angle_beta   90.00
_cell.angle_gamma   90.00
#
_symmetry.space_group_name_H-M   'P 1'
#
loop_
_entity.id
_entity.type
_entity.pdbx_description
1 polymer ?
#
loop_
_entity_poly.entity_id
_entity_poly.type
_entity_poly.pdbx_seq_one_letter_code
_entity_poly.pdbx_strand_id
1 'polypeptide(L)'
;MNREELIRNLLLDVNKLMSKKPFTRGGDEWSNSDSGRKVNVNGLYVVDTPNVYENEIKQEDFLKELNPYCHKVLFDENIPSIHQKLSNGSTMEIKTKRTAINFQEIIKDKQTMHLAAHKMSFTLLNTNPNETQQNNFITFKQYWELRNQDGMKYKMVDTQKSVGDVGLLYYFNYKGEIKSRIISFPDYIICPHNDENGERLLDSIIYINEDGIKTIDNYDDKYLYRITFDGLDENNNKVWRYHTPLKHGFNESPLITKRGRVAWDKVQSLIESYEELYNIFIVIQKRWGWGILYVKGKFNETAKKIAGNIVLQDTSMDKSGDAKFLTAPSPSGTIDTLNTMYESIQTGSSTTFILPKDVKTSGDISGIAIQLTQSQDIELATKSVIDWQNVADKMTRLFKYGLSVELVSKGINLNAITEFNQLFISGKFKIWKPFSETEYNNMLISLKQAGLISTDTGVEENTISKPDEKNRIKKEGDTKQVIDANINQE
;
A
#
# COMPACT_ATOMS: atom_id res chain seq x y z
N MET A 1 26.62 13.07 22.91
CA MET A 1 27.46 12.63 21.78
C MET A 1 27.19 13.59 20.63
N ASN A 2 28.24 14.19 20.03
CA ASN A 2 28.05 15.11 18.91
C ASN A 2 27.56 14.31 17.68
N ARG A 3 26.70 14.91 16.83
CA ARG A 3 26.15 14.30 15.62
C ARG A 3 27.23 13.72 14.70
N GLU A 4 28.34 14.44 14.54
CA GLU A 4 29.47 13.98 13.73
C GLU A 4 30.14 12.73 14.30
N GLU A 5 30.26 12.66 15.62
CA GLU A 5 30.81 11.50 16.33
C GLU A 5 29.88 10.28 16.21
N LEU A 6 28.56 10.50 16.26
CA LEU A 6 27.60 9.42 16.04
C LEU A 6 27.64 8.90 14.59
N ILE A 7 27.68 9.79 13.60
CA ILE A 7 27.82 9.41 12.19
C ILE A 7 29.11 8.62 11.99
N ARG A 8 30.22 9.08 12.56
CA ARG A 8 31.51 8.38 12.50
C ARG A 8 31.43 6.99 13.14
N ASN A 9 30.80 6.87 14.29
CA ASN A 9 30.64 5.59 14.99
C ASN A 9 29.70 4.63 14.22
N LEU A 10 28.61 5.13 13.64
CA LEU A 10 27.71 4.35 12.76
C LEU A 10 28.42 3.87 11.52
N LEU A 11 29.24 4.72 10.90
CA LEU A 11 30.04 4.36 9.72
C LEU A 11 31.14 3.34 10.05
N LEU A 12 31.73 3.41 11.26
CA LEU A 12 32.73 2.44 11.73
C LEU A 12 32.08 1.08 12.06
N ASP A 13 30.77 1.04 12.41
CA ASP A 13 30.04 -0.20 12.74
C ASP A 13 29.16 -0.69 11.58
N VAL A 14 29.75 -0.77 10.38
CA VAL A 14 29.06 -1.22 9.17
C VAL A 14 28.50 -2.64 9.31
N ASN A 15 29.19 -3.52 10.04
CA ASN A 15 28.70 -4.88 10.30
C ASN A 15 27.37 -4.87 11.05
N LYS A 16 27.18 -3.91 11.95
CA LYS A 16 25.93 -3.71 12.72
C LYS A 16 24.79 -3.19 11.81
N LEU A 17 25.13 -2.28 10.87
CA LEU A 17 24.18 -1.83 9.86
C LEU A 17 23.73 -2.98 8.95
N MET A 18 24.69 -3.82 8.52
CA MET A 18 24.40 -4.97 7.66
C MET A 18 23.68 -6.11 8.38
N SER A 19 23.74 -6.16 9.71
CA SER A 19 22.99 -7.14 10.52
C SER A 19 21.56 -6.70 10.82
N LYS A 20 21.19 -5.44 10.54
CA LYS A 20 19.81 -4.98 10.69
C LYS A 20 18.91 -5.76 9.75
N LYS A 21 17.91 -6.39 10.33
CA LYS A 21 16.89 -7.12 9.60
C LYS A 21 15.92 -6.13 8.93
N PRO A 22 15.35 -6.47 7.76
CA PRO A 22 14.24 -5.72 7.21
C PRO A 22 13.07 -5.69 8.19
N PHE A 23 12.11 -4.79 7.94
CA PHE A 23 10.89 -4.70 8.74
C PHE A 23 10.20 -6.07 8.84
N THR A 24 9.76 -6.43 10.05
CA THR A 24 9.06 -7.69 10.32
C THR A 24 7.72 -7.43 11.00
N ARG A 25 6.74 -8.30 10.75
CA ARG A 25 5.44 -8.22 11.41
C ARG A 25 5.62 -8.40 12.92
N GLY A 26 5.18 -7.41 13.71
CA GLY A 26 5.28 -7.43 15.17
C GLY A 26 6.64 -7.04 15.74
N GLY A 27 7.66 -6.71 14.91
CA GLY A 27 9.01 -6.43 15.37
C GLY A 27 9.18 -5.06 16.04
N ASP A 28 9.04 -3.99 15.27
CA ASP A 28 9.47 -2.66 15.74
C ASP A 28 8.40 -1.80 16.43
N GLU A 29 7.12 -2.02 16.15
CA GLU A 29 6.03 -1.23 16.76
C GLU A 29 5.75 -1.61 18.24
N TRP A 30 6.11 -2.82 18.63
CA TRP A 30 5.87 -3.34 19.99
C TRP A 30 7.08 -3.21 20.92
N SER A 31 8.22 -2.78 20.41
CA SER A 31 9.44 -2.60 21.22
C SER A 31 9.35 -1.43 22.21
N ASN A 32 8.32 -0.61 22.14
CA ASN A 32 8.01 0.43 23.12
C ASN A 32 7.25 -0.08 24.36
N SER A 33 6.91 -1.37 24.44
CA SER A 33 6.37 -1.92 25.65
C SER A 33 7.48 -2.15 26.68
N ASP A 34 7.28 -1.70 27.91
CA ASP A 34 8.22 -1.63 29.03
C ASP A 34 8.89 -2.96 29.49
N SER A 35 8.78 -4.04 28.74
CA SER A 35 9.30 -5.37 29.10
C SER A 35 10.61 -5.76 28.41
N GLY A 36 11.15 -4.96 27.50
CA GLY A 36 12.42 -5.24 26.82
C GLY A 36 13.63 -4.79 27.66
N ARG A 37 14.58 -5.68 27.91
CA ARG A 37 15.89 -5.30 28.49
C ARG A 37 16.61 -4.37 27.54
N LYS A 38 16.79 -3.11 27.94
CA LYS A 38 17.63 -2.15 27.23
C LYS A 38 19.08 -2.52 27.44
N VAL A 39 19.77 -2.97 26.41
CA VAL A 39 21.21 -3.20 26.44
C VAL A 39 21.88 -1.97 25.85
N ASN A 40 22.67 -1.28 26.68
CA ASN A 40 23.48 -0.16 26.24
C ASN A 40 24.75 -0.68 25.57
N VAL A 41 24.82 -0.61 24.24
CA VAL A 41 26.02 -0.93 23.48
C VAL A 41 26.54 0.38 22.87
N ASN A 42 27.61 0.92 23.45
CA ASN A 42 28.26 2.16 22.99
C ASN A 42 27.35 3.41 22.95
N GLY A 43 26.41 3.57 23.91
CA GLY A 43 25.52 4.73 23.98
C GLY A 43 24.29 4.63 23.07
N LEU A 44 24.11 3.56 22.32
CA LEU A 44 22.90 3.24 21.59
C LEU A 44 22.08 2.21 22.39
N TYR A 45 20.86 2.58 22.73
CA TYR A 45 19.93 1.62 23.31
C TYR A 45 19.47 0.64 22.23
N VAL A 46 20.05 -0.55 22.24
CA VAL A 46 19.53 -1.69 21.49
C VAL A 46 18.53 -2.37 22.40
N VAL A 47 17.27 -2.36 22.03
CA VAL A 47 16.26 -3.20 22.69
C VAL A 47 16.54 -4.63 22.25
N ASP A 48 17.15 -5.41 23.13
CA ASP A 48 17.25 -6.85 22.96
C ASP A 48 15.86 -7.42 23.29
N THR A 49 15.05 -7.64 22.26
CA THR A 49 13.78 -8.34 22.44
C THR A 49 14.14 -9.79 22.78
N PRO A 50 13.76 -10.30 23.96
CA PRO A 50 13.91 -11.73 24.22
C PRO A 50 13.19 -12.49 23.11
N ASN A 51 13.68 -13.68 22.75
CA ASN A 51 13.19 -14.60 21.72
C ASN A 51 11.70 -15.02 21.86
N VAL A 52 10.81 -14.06 22.05
CA VAL A 52 9.36 -14.29 22.17
C VAL A 52 8.71 -14.50 20.79
N TYR A 53 9.43 -14.20 19.72
CA TYR A 53 8.91 -14.33 18.34
C TYR A 53 9.74 -15.34 17.55
N GLU A 54 9.52 -16.61 17.81
CA GLU A 54 10.03 -17.69 16.94
C GLU A 54 9.47 -17.61 15.50
N ASN A 55 8.48 -16.78 15.25
CA ASN A 55 7.80 -16.60 13.96
C ASN A 55 7.79 -15.14 13.48
N GLU A 56 8.95 -14.50 13.36
CA GLU A 56 9.05 -13.20 12.68
C GLU A 56 8.65 -13.35 11.20
N ILE A 57 7.56 -12.69 10.81
CA ILE A 57 7.15 -12.64 9.40
C ILE A 57 7.99 -11.58 8.70
N LYS A 58 8.77 -12.02 7.72
CA LYS A 58 9.68 -11.18 6.94
C LYS A 58 8.96 -10.46 5.80
N GLN A 59 9.55 -9.39 5.27
CA GLN A 59 9.02 -8.70 4.07
C GLN A 59 8.87 -9.62 2.85
N GLU A 60 9.72 -10.63 2.74
CA GLU A 60 9.58 -11.68 1.72
C GLU A 60 8.26 -12.45 1.85
N ASP A 61 7.82 -12.71 3.08
CA ASP A 61 6.57 -13.42 3.34
C ASP A 61 5.36 -12.55 2.99
N PHE A 62 5.44 -11.23 3.19
CA PHE A 62 4.39 -10.30 2.72
C PHE A 62 4.23 -10.36 1.20
N LEU A 63 5.33 -10.44 0.44
CA LEU A 63 5.25 -10.60 -1.01
C LEU A 63 4.67 -11.96 -1.42
N LYS A 64 4.95 -13.02 -0.66
CA LYS A 64 4.33 -14.34 -0.88
C LYS A 64 2.83 -14.32 -0.56
N GLU A 65 2.43 -13.66 0.53
CA GLU A 65 1.02 -13.48 0.89
C GLU A 65 0.25 -12.64 -0.15
N LEU A 66 0.90 -11.64 -0.76
CA LEU A 66 0.30 -10.81 -1.80
C LEU A 66 0.17 -11.54 -3.15
N ASN A 67 1.05 -12.51 -3.42
CA ASN A 67 1.07 -13.26 -4.66
C ASN A 67 0.17 -14.50 -4.55
N PRO A 68 -1.00 -14.56 -5.24
CA PRO A 68 -1.93 -15.67 -5.14
C PRO A 68 -1.33 -17.02 -5.56
N TYR A 69 -0.25 -17.03 -6.32
CA TYR A 69 0.45 -18.28 -6.70
C TYR A 69 1.37 -18.81 -5.61
N CYS A 70 1.60 -18.06 -4.55
CA CYS A 70 2.45 -18.44 -3.42
C CYS A 70 1.65 -18.74 -2.14
N HIS A 71 0.31 -18.66 -2.17
CA HIS A 71 -0.52 -18.91 -1.01
C HIS A 71 -0.36 -20.35 -0.49
N LYS A 72 -0.30 -20.50 0.82
CA LYS A 72 -0.07 -21.80 1.51
C LYS A 72 -1.09 -22.84 1.09
N VAL A 73 -2.35 -22.45 0.90
CA VAL A 73 -3.44 -23.35 0.52
C VAL A 73 -3.16 -24.13 -0.76
N LEU A 74 -2.36 -23.61 -1.69
CA LEU A 74 -2.02 -24.29 -2.93
C LEU A 74 -1.08 -25.48 -2.70
N PHE A 75 -0.33 -25.47 -1.60
CA PHE A 75 0.69 -26.47 -1.25
C PHE A 75 0.30 -27.29 -0.03
N ASP A 76 -0.87 -27.01 0.58
CA ASP A 76 -1.32 -27.69 1.79
C ASP A 76 -1.73 -29.13 1.49
N GLU A 77 -0.98 -30.08 2.04
CA GLU A 77 -1.24 -31.51 1.91
C GLU A 77 -2.43 -31.99 2.73
N ASN A 78 -2.89 -31.22 3.72
CA ASN A 78 -4.01 -31.58 4.59
C ASN A 78 -5.38 -31.44 3.91
N ILE A 79 -5.46 -30.70 2.79
CA ILE A 79 -6.72 -30.62 2.04
C ILE A 79 -6.99 -31.97 1.37
N PRO A 80 -8.10 -32.65 1.70
CA PRO A 80 -8.34 -34.01 1.27
C PRO A 80 -8.46 -34.13 -0.25
N SER A 81 -7.78 -35.09 -0.81
CA SER A 81 -7.97 -35.54 -2.19
C SER A 81 -9.16 -36.52 -2.28
N ILE A 82 -9.74 -36.62 -3.45
CA ILE A 82 -10.79 -37.61 -3.70
C ILE A 82 -10.12 -38.94 -4.05
N HIS A 83 -10.27 -39.96 -3.19
CA HIS A 83 -9.77 -41.29 -3.44
C HIS A 83 -10.88 -42.18 -4.02
N GLN A 84 -10.69 -42.71 -5.22
CA GLN A 84 -11.62 -43.61 -5.88
C GLN A 84 -11.01 -45.03 -5.97
N LYS A 85 -11.70 -46.02 -5.40
CA LYS A 85 -11.33 -47.43 -5.59
C LYS A 85 -11.70 -47.86 -7.01
N LEU A 86 -10.74 -48.36 -7.73
CA LEU A 86 -10.92 -48.93 -9.07
C LEU A 86 -11.37 -50.42 -8.94
N SER A 87 -11.94 -50.93 -10.03
CA SER A 87 -12.43 -52.34 -10.09
C SER A 87 -11.35 -53.38 -9.85
N ASN A 88 -10.09 -53.05 -10.04
CA ASN A 88 -8.94 -53.92 -9.77
C ASN A 88 -8.47 -53.86 -8.31
N GLY A 89 -9.20 -53.18 -7.44
CA GLY A 89 -8.82 -53.00 -6.03
C GLY A 89 -7.80 -51.88 -5.75
N SER A 90 -7.19 -51.29 -6.77
CA SER A 90 -6.30 -50.14 -6.60
C SER A 90 -7.09 -48.88 -6.28
N THR A 91 -6.44 -47.96 -5.59
CA THR A 91 -7.02 -46.62 -5.28
C THR A 91 -6.41 -45.61 -6.22
N MET A 92 -7.27 -44.87 -6.93
CA MET A 92 -6.85 -43.73 -7.72
C MET A 92 -7.11 -42.44 -6.93
N GLU A 93 -6.08 -41.65 -6.76
CA GLU A 93 -6.21 -40.33 -6.18
C GLU A 93 -6.58 -39.33 -7.27
N ILE A 94 -7.68 -38.61 -7.08
CA ILE A 94 -8.08 -37.50 -7.93
C ILE A 94 -7.67 -36.22 -7.23
N LYS A 95 -6.57 -35.62 -7.68
CA LYS A 95 -6.12 -34.31 -7.20
C LYS A 95 -7.12 -33.25 -7.61
N THR A 96 -7.68 -32.54 -6.66
CA THR A 96 -8.53 -31.39 -6.94
C THR A 96 -7.68 -30.15 -7.13
N LYS A 97 -8.00 -29.35 -8.15
CA LYS A 97 -7.36 -28.04 -8.33
C LYS A 97 -7.70 -27.15 -7.14
N ARG A 98 -6.68 -26.67 -6.45
CA ARG A 98 -6.80 -25.73 -5.34
C ARG A 98 -6.89 -24.30 -5.86
N THR A 99 -7.58 -23.44 -5.13
CA THR A 99 -7.84 -22.05 -5.51
C THR A 99 -7.40 -21.15 -4.36
N ALA A 100 -6.55 -20.20 -4.67
CA ALA A 100 -6.23 -19.07 -3.80
C ALA A 100 -7.16 -17.89 -4.12
N ILE A 101 -7.47 -17.09 -3.13
CA ILE A 101 -8.34 -15.91 -3.25
C ILE A 101 -7.52 -14.68 -2.84
N ASN A 102 -7.33 -13.75 -3.77
CA ASN A 102 -6.44 -12.61 -3.55
C ASN A 102 -7.12 -11.46 -2.77
N PHE A 103 -7.51 -11.74 -1.51
CA PHE A 103 -8.05 -10.72 -0.61
C PHE A 103 -7.02 -9.63 -0.30
N GLN A 104 -5.75 -10.01 -0.17
CA GLN A 104 -4.66 -9.11 0.18
C GLN A 104 -4.54 -7.96 -0.81
N GLU A 105 -4.58 -8.25 -2.11
CA GLU A 105 -4.51 -7.24 -3.16
C GLU A 105 -5.75 -6.32 -3.13
N ILE A 106 -6.95 -6.91 -2.97
CA ILE A 106 -8.20 -6.14 -2.90
C ILE A 106 -8.16 -5.16 -1.72
N ILE A 107 -7.73 -5.61 -0.54
CA ILE A 107 -7.60 -4.79 0.66
C ILE A 107 -6.58 -3.67 0.44
N LYS A 108 -5.39 -4.02 -0.07
CA LYS A 108 -4.31 -3.08 -0.36
C LYS A 108 -4.76 -2.00 -1.33
N ASP A 109 -5.33 -2.39 -2.46
CA ASP A 109 -5.74 -1.46 -3.51
C ASP A 109 -6.81 -0.49 -3.02
N LYS A 110 -7.82 -0.98 -2.27
CA LYS A 110 -8.85 -0.12 -1.71
C LYS A 110 -8.30 0.85 -0.68
N GLN A 111 -7.50 0.40 0.28
CA GLN A 111 -6.90 1.28 1.27
C GLN A 111 -5.98 2.33 0.63
N THR A 112 -5.19 1.93 -0.40
CA THR A 112 -4.35 2.85 -1.16
C THR A 112 -5.18 3.87 -1.93
N MET A 113 -6.27 3.43 -2.58
CA MET A 113 -7.16 4.31 -3.33
C MET A 113 -7.79 5.37 -2.43
N HIS A 114 -8.38 4.97 -1.30
CA HIS A 114 -9.02 5.92 -0.38
C HIS A 114 -8.04 6.95 0.17
N LEU A 115 -6.79 6.57 0.45
CA LEU A 115 -5.78 7.46 1.02
C LEU A 115 -5.07 8.33 -0.02
N ALA A 116 -4.75 7.79 -1.20
CA ALA A 116 -3.76 8.41 -2.09
C ALA A 116 -4.23 8.70 -3.52
N ALA A 117 -5.47 8.32 -3.92
CA ALA A 117 -5.92 8.51 -5.30
C ALA A 117 -6.12 9.98 -5.69
N HIS A 118 -6.53 10.84 -4.76
CA HIS A 118 -6.64 12.27 -5.04
C HIS A 118 -5.29 12.96 -5.05
N LYS A 119 -5.16 14.02 -5.86
CA LYS A 119 -4.01 14.93 -5.83
C LYS A 119 -3.87 15.55 -4.45
N MET A 120 -2.66 15.86 -4.02
CA MET A 120 -2.42 16.60 -2.79
C MET A 120 -3.00 18.01 -2.89
N SER A 121 -3.58 18.49 -1.79
CA SER A 121 -3.98 19.89 -1.66
C SER A 121 -2.84 20.71 -1.06
N PHE A 122 -2.59 21.88 -1.63
CA PHE A 122 -1.55 22.79 -1.17
C PHE A 122 -2.16 24.12 -0.75
N THR A 123 -1.75 24.60 0.41
CA THR A 123 -2.15 25.92 0.93
C THR A 123 -0.91 26.75 1.19
N LEU A 124 -0.93 27.99 0.69
CA LEU A 124 0.09 28.98 1.03
C LEU A 124 -0.28 29.62 2.37
N LEU A 125 0.59 29.44 3.36
CA LEU A 125 0.36 29.91 4.74
C LEU A 125 0.93 31.32 5.02
N ASN A 126 1.58 31.93 4.03
CA ASN A 126 2.11 33.28 4.15
C ASN A 126 0.98 34.28 4.42
N THR A 127 1.12 35.12 5.44
CA THR A 127 0.18 36.20 5.71
C THR A 127 0.38 37.32 4.68
N ASN A 128 -0.66 37.66 3.92
CA ASN A 128 -0.62 38.65 2.85
C ASN A 128 0.51 38.42 1.83
N PRO A 129 0.49 37.28 1.09
CA PRO A 129 1.54 36.94 0.16
C PRO A 129 1.65 38.00 -0.96
N ASN A 130 2.85 38.47 -1.24
CA ASN A 130 3.12 39.38 -2.36
C ASN A 130 3.00 38.65 -3.71
N GLU A 131 3.01 39.41 -4.81
CA GLU A 131 2.86 38.86 -6.17
C GLU A 131 3.94 37.81 -6.50
N THR A 132 5.19 38.05 -6.11
CA THR A 132 6.31 37.07 -6.31
C THR A 132 6.02 35.76 -5.58
N GLN A 133 5.55 35.81 -4.33
CA GLN A 133 5.20 34.63 -3.55
C GLN A 133 4.04 33.87 -4.18
N GLN A 134 3.02 34.56 -4.68
CA GLN A 134 1.91 33.94 -5.40
C GLN A 134 2.37 33.23 -6.69
N ASN A 135 3.17 33.92 -7.49
CA ASN A 135 3.72 33.35 -8.74
C ASN A 135 4.63 32.15 -8.48
N ASN A 136 5.47 32.22 -7.46
CA ASN A 136 6.33 31.08 -7.07
C ASN A 136 5.51 29.91 -6.53
N PHE A 137 4.39 30.17 -5.84
CA PHE A 137 3.46 29.10 -5.41
C PHE A 137 2.76 28.43 -6.59
N ILE A 138 2.34 29.22 -7.60
CA ILE A 138 1.78 28.67 -8.85
C ILE A 138 2.83 27.83 -9.58
N THR A 139 4.06 28.33 -9.68
CA THR A 139 5.19 27.62 -10.28
C THR A 139 5.44 26.28 -9.55
N PHE A 140 5.43 26.28 -8.21
CA PHE A 140 5.54 25.06 -7.41
C PHE A 140 4.47 24.03 -7.79
N LYS A 141 3.19 24.41 -7.87
CA LYS A 141 2.08 23.50 -8.25
C LYS A 141 2.28 22.93 -9.66
N GLN A 142 2.65 23.78 -10.63
CA GLN A 142 2.89 23.36 -12.01
C GLN A 142 4.02 22.33 -12.11
N TYR A 143 5.14 22.57 -11.45
CA TYR A 143 6.26 21.63 -11.45
C TYR A 143 5.96 20.35 -10.66
N TRP A 144 5.16 20.43 -9.58
CA TRP A 144 4.68 19.26 -8.85
C TRP A 144 3.91 18.32 -9.78
N GLU A 145 3.01 18.86 -10.58
CA GLU A 145 2.24 18.10 -11.56
C GLU A 145 3.12 17.62 -12.71
N LEU A 146 3.97 18.48 -13.29
CA LEU A 146 4.91 18.14 -14.36
C LEU A 146 5.86 16.99 -13.97
N ARG A 147 6.29 16.94 -12.71
CA ARG A 147 7.15 15.88 -12.17
C ARG A 147 6.38 14.68 -11.63
N ASN A 148 5.05 14.64 -11.80
CA ASN A 148 4.16 13.55 -11.36
C ASN A 148 4.38 13.15 -9.89
N GLN A 149 4.47 14.13 -8.99
CA GLN A 149 4.73 13.85 -7.58
C GLN A 149 3.54 13.19 -6.90
N ASP A 150 2.30 13.43 -7.36
CA ASP A 150 1.12 12.70 -6.90
C ASP A 150 1.18 11.20 -7.26
N GLY A 151 1.71 10.87 -8.43
CA GLY A 151 1.97 9.47 -8.80
C GLY A 151 3.03 8.82 -7.90
N MET A 152 4.06 9.57 -7.50
CA MET A 152 5.08 9.06 -6.56
C MET A 152 4.50 8.87 -5.15
N LYS A 153 3.65 9.81 -4.70
CA LYS A 153 2.88 9.68 -3.46
C LYS A 153 2.03 8.40 -3.47
N TYR A 154 1.26 8.16 -4.54
CA TYR A 154 0.44 6.97 -4.69
C TYR A 154 1.28 5.69 -4.60
N LYS A 155 2.38 5.63 -5.36
CA LYS A 155 3.31 4.49 -5.33
C LYS A 155 3.92 4.27 -3.95
N MET A 156 4.24 5.36 -3.23
CA MET A 156 4.79 5.26 -1.88
C MET A 156 3.79 4.63 -0.91
N VAL A 157 2.52 5.05 -0.96
CA VAL A 157 1.45 4.45 -0.13
C VAL A 157 1.22 2.99 -0.51
N ASP A 158 1.10 2.69 -1.81
CA ASP A 158 0.89 1.34 -2.32
C ASP A 158 2.01 0.37 -1.87
N THR A 159 3.26 0.82 -2.00
CA THR A 159 4.43 0.04 -1.59
C THR A 159 4.44 -0.17 -0.07
N GLN A 160 4.17 0.86 0.73
CA GLN A 160 4.10 0.72 2.19
C GLN A 160 3.02 -0.28 2.60
N LYS A 161 1.85 -0.22 1.98
CA LYS A 161 0.75 -1.17 2.22
C LYS A 161 1.07 -2.60 1.79
N SER A 162 2.02 -2.78 0.87
CA SER A 162 2.45 -4.10 0.36
C SER A 162 3.56 -4.74 1.19
N VAL A 163 4.56 -3.97 1.62
CA VAL A 163 5.79 -4.52 2.24
C VAL A 163 6.13 -3.93 3.60
N GLY A 164 5.30 -3.02 4.10
CA GLY A 164 5.44 -2.45 5.44
C GLY A 164 6.47 -1.31 5.55
N ASP A 165 7.49 -1.28 4.69
CA ASP A 165 8.57 -0.28 4.75
C ASP A 165 8.82 0.31 3.36
N VAL A 166 8.91 1.64 3.27
CA VAL A 166 9.12 2.35 2.01
C VAL A 166 9.93 3.62 2.21
N GLY A 167 10.76 3.95 1.24
CA GLY A 167 11.44 5.23 1.12
C GLY A 167 11.08 5.93 -0.19
N LEU A 168 11.05 7.25 -0.14
CA LEU A 168 11.05 8.12 -1.32
C LEU A 168 12.32 8.94 -1.31
N LEU A 169 13.18 8.69 -2.28
CA LEU A 169 14.46 9.39 -2.42
C LEU A 169 14.36 10.48 -3.48
N TYR A 170 14.65 11.73 -3.10
CA TYR A 170 14.84 12.82 -4.02
C TYR A 170 16.32 12.92 -4.44
N TYR A 171 16.58 13.24 -5.70
CA TYR A 171 17.92 13.42 -6.23
C TYR A 171 17.91 14.36 -7.44
N PHE A 172 19.08 14.90 -7.78
CA PHE A 172 19.26 15.65 -9.02
C PHE A 172 19.84 14.74 -10.10
N ASN A 173 19.22 14.78 -11.29
CA ASN A 173 19.81 14.09 -12.43
C ASN A 173 21.01 14.88 -12.99
N TYR A 174 21.69 14.33 -14.02
CA TYR A 174 22.83 14.97 -14.66
C TYR A 174 22.52 16.33 -15.32
N LYS A 175 21.23 16.65 -15.53
CA LYS A 175 20.75 17.95 -16.04
C LYS A 175 20.41 18.94 -14.91
N GLY A 176 20.66 18.59 -13.65
CA GLY A 176 20.28 19.39 -12.49
C GLY A 176 18.77 19.42 -12.20
N GLU A 177 17.98 18.52 -12.81
CA GLU A 177 16.54 18.45 -12.57
C GLU A 177 16.24 17.59 -11.35
N ILE A 178 15.31 18.06 -10.52
CA ILE A 178 14.81 17.26 -9.40
C ILE A 178 14.03 16.04 -9.89
N LYS A 179 14.38 14.88 -9.36
CA LYS A 179 13.72 13.60 -9.60
C LYS A 179 13.45 12.90 -8.28
N SER A 180 12.57 11.94 -8.31
CA SER A 180 12.25 11.10 -7.16
C SER A 180 12.11 9.64 -7.57
N ARG A 181 12.47 8.71 -6.66
CA ARG A 181 12.30 7.27 -6.85
C ARG A 181 11.87 6.60 -5.56
N ILE A 182 11.09 5.53 -5.71
CA ILE A 182 10.73 4.65 -4.59
C ILE A 182 11.92 3.75 -4.25
N ILE A 183 12.14 3.58 -2.96
CA ILE A 183 13.11 2.68 -2.36
C ILE A 183 12.33 1.69 -1.50
N SER A 184 12.44 0.40 -1.77
CA SER A 184 11.73 -0.64 -1.02
C SER A 184 12.32 -2.02 -1.21
N PHE A 185 11.95 -2.95 -0.37
CA PHE A 185 12.19 -4.38 -0.57
C PHE A 185 11.52 -4.86 -1.88
N PRO A 186 12.09 -5.80 -2.67
CA PRO A 186 13.31 -6.58 -2.37
C PRO A 186 14.63 -5.89 -2.73
N ASP A 187 14.61 -4.81 -3.53
CA ASP A 187 15.82 -4.23 -4.07
C ASP A 187 16.64 -3.47 -3.01
N TYR A 188 15.94 -2.92 -1.99
CA TYR A 188 16.54 -2.06 -0.98
C TYR A 188 16.04 -2.40 0.42
N ILE A 189 16.96 -2.31 1.39
CA ILE A 189 16.65 -2.33 2.82
C ILE A 189 16.86 -0.92 3.37
N ILE A 190 15.87 -0.39 4.07
CA ILE A 190 15.89 0.96 4.64
C ILE A 190 16.19 0.87 6.14
N CYS A 191 17.19 1.59 6.61
CA CYS A 191 17.58 1.65 8.00
C CYS A 191 17.62 3.12 8.47
N PRO A 192 16.51 3.66 8.97
CA PRO A 192 16.51 4.97 9.61
C PRO A 192 17.21 4.92 10.96
N HIS A 193 18.02 5.93 11.26
CA HIS A 193 18.72 6.08 12.52
C HIS A 193 18.24 7.34 13.22
N ASN A 194 17.68 7.18 14.40
CA ASN A 194 17.20 8.28 15.23
C ASN A 194 18.09 8.40 16.47
N ASP A 195 18.12 9.60 17.06
CA ASP A 195 18.74 9.82 18.36
C ASP A 195 17.85 9.33 19.51
N GLU A 196 18.29 9.59 20.75
CA GLU A 196 17.57 9.24 21.98
C GLU A 196 16.21 9.97 22.09
N ASN A 197 16.05 11.11 21.43
CA ASN A 197 14.83 11.92 21.42
C ASN A 197 13.91 11.55 20.24
N GLY A 198 14.32 10.61 19.39
CA GLY A 198 13.60 10.23 18.18
C GLY A 198 13.87 11.15 16.99
N GLU A 199 14.81 12.10 17.09
CA GLU A 199 15.20 12.94 15.96
C GLU A 199 16.02 12.15 14.95
N ARG A 200 15.76 12.39 13.66
CA ARG A 200 16.46 11.74 12.57
C ARG A 200 17.91 12.21 12.48
N LEU A 201 18.84 11.28 12.62
CA LEU A 201 20.27 11.54 12.51
C LEU A 201 20.81 11.18 11.13
N LEU A 202 20.40 10.03 10.61
CA LEU A 202 20.94 9.44 9.40
C LEU A 202 19.90 8.50 8.78
N ASP A 203 19.83 8.49 7.46
CA ASP A 203 19.06 7.53 6.70
C ASP A 203 20.01 6.61 5.90
N SER A 204 19.94 5.30 6.11
CA SER A 204 20.76 4.33 5.37
C SER A 204 19.90 3.52 4.42
N ILE A 205 20.42 3.30 3.21
CA ILE A 205 19.88 2.39 2.19
C ILE A 205 20.91 1.32 1.92
N ILE A 206 20.53 0.06 2.05
CA ILE A 206 21.39 -1.10 1.77
C ILE A 206 20.86 -1.78 0.52
N TYR A 207 21.71 -2.03 -0.46
CA TYR A 207 21.33 -2.65 -1.72
C TYR A 207 22.51 -3.36 -2.39
N ILE A 208 22.24 -4.11 -3.44
CA ILE A 208 23.27 -4.67 -4.33
C ILE A 208 23.28 -3.79 -5.58
N ASN A 209 24.45 -3.22 -5.92
CA ASN A 209 24.60 -2.38 -7.09
C ASN A 209 24.62 -3.20 -8.40
N GLU A 210 24.71 -2.53 -9.55
CA GLU A 210 24.76 -3.16 -10.88
C GLU A 210 25.94 -4.12 -11.05
N ASP A 211 27.03 -3.90 -10.32
CA ASP A 211 28.22 -4.77 -10.32
C ASP A 211 28.08 -5.99 -9.38
N GLY A 212 26.92 -6.17 -8.75
CA GLY A 212 26.69 -7.23 -7.76
C GLY A 212 27.33 -6.99 -6.39
N ILE A 213 27.82 -5.77 -6.12
CA ILE A 213 28.51 -5.40 -4.89
C ILE A 213 27.51 -4.84 -3.88
N LYS A 214 27.55 -5.37 -2.64
CA LYS A 214 26.76 -4.80 -1.53
C LYS A 214 27.22 -3.37 -1.26
N THR A 215 26.25 -2.46 -1.29
CA THR A 215 26.47 -1.02 -1.11
C THR A 215 25.55 -0.49 -0.01
N ILE A 216 26.10 0.43 0.79
CA ILE A 216 25.35 1.17 1.81
C ILE A 216 25.49 2.64 1.49
N ASP A 217 24.39 3.31 1.23
CA ASP A 217 24.30 4.75 1.06
C ASP A 217 23.69 5.36 2.33
N ASN A 218 24.44 6.24 2.98
CA ASN A 218 24.03 6.91 4.20
C ASN A 218 23.84 8.40 3.91
N TYR A 219 22.62 8.89 4.15
CA TYR A 219 22.25 10.28 3.90
C TYR A 219 22.13 11.02 5.23
N ASP A 220 22.91 12.07 5.41
CA ASP A 220 22.68 13.09 6.44
C ASP A 220 21.99 14.32 5.85
N ASP A 221 22.05 15.48 6.50
CA ASP A 221 21.46 16.72 5.98
C ASP A 221 22.19 17.32 4.79
N LYS A 222 23.45 16.95 4.54
CA LYS A 222 24.31 17.59 3.54
C LYS A 222 25.02 16.61 2.61
N TYR A 223 25.38 15.44 3.14
CA TYR A 223 26.28 14.52 2.47
C TYR A 223 25.67 13.12 2.32
N LEU A 224 26.09 12.46 1.25
CA LEU A 224 25.97 11.03 1.02
C LEU A 224 27.30 10.37 1.35
N TYR A 225 27.29 9.42 2.29
CA TYR A 225 28.44 8.58 2.62
C TYR A 225 28.20 7.18 2.05
N ARG A 226 28.91 6.86 0.99
CA ARG A 226 28.82 5.54 0.34
C ARG A 226 29.87 4.61 0.90
N ILE A 227 29.47 3.39 1.19
CA ILE A 227 30.33 2.30 1.65
C ILE A 227 30.04 1.09 0.78
N THR A 228 31.08 0.46 0.22
CA THR A 228 30.96 -0.73 -0.62
C THR A 228 31.69 -1.91 0.00
N PHE A 229 31.17 -3.10 -0.19
CA PHE A 229 31.84 -4.32 0.23
C PHE A 229 33.02 -4.62 -0.71
N ASP A 230 34.24 -4.77 -0.15
CA ASP A 230 35.49 -4.97 -0.91
C ASP A 230 36.02 -6.41 -0.79
N GLY A 231 35.29 -7.32 -0.14
CA GLY A 231 35.69 -8.72 0.01
C GLY A 231 35.92 -9.15 1.45
N LEU A 232 36.71 -10.19 1.60
CA LEU A 232 37.16 -10.72 2.90
C LEU A 232 38.68 -10.57 3.02
N ASP A 233 39.17 -10.25 4.22
CA ASP A 233 40.60 -10.24 4.51
C ASP A 233 41.14 -11.67 4.71
N GLU A 234 42.44 -11.79 4.96
CA GLU A 234 43.14 -13.06 5.21
C GLU A 234 42.57 -13.82 6.43
N ASN A 235 41.87 -13.12 7.32
CA ASN A 235 41.23 -13.67 8.53
C ASN A 235 39.74 -13.91 8.34
N ASN A 236 39.21 -13.87 7.12
CA ASN A 236 37.78 -13.98 6.82
C ASN A 236 36.91 -12.85 7.39
N ASN A 237 37.48 -11.69 7.75
CA ASN A 237 36.69 -10.54 8.14
C ASN A 237 36.23 -9.76 6.93
N LYS A 238 35.04 -9.17 7.01
CA LYS A 238 34.47 -8.35 5.94
C LYS A 238 35.23 -7.03 5.81
N VAL A 239 35.77 -6.76 4.63
CA VAL A 239 36.44 -5.50 4.30
C VAL A 239 35.46 -4.58 3.61
N TRP A 240 35.44 -3.31 4.04
CA TRP A 240 34.57 -2.27 3.52
C TRP A 240 35.39 -1.09 3.01
N ARG A 241 35.05 -0.64 1.80
CA ARG A 241 35.65 0.56 1.22
C ARG A 241 34.75 1.76 1.47
N TYR A 242 35.33 2.79 2.06
CA TYR A 242 34.68 4.08 2.30
C TYR A 242 34.98 5.01 1.14
N HIS A 243 33.95 5.57 0.52
CA HIS A 243 34.10 6.54 -0.56
C HIS A 243 34.09 7.96 0.01
N THR A 244 34.69 8.90 -0.75
CA THR A 244 34.66 10.32 -0.39
C THR A 244 33.21 10.81 -0.28
N PRO A 245 32.86 11.53 0.80
CA PRO A 245 31.49 12.06 0.97
C PRO A 245 31.10 12.97 -0.20
N LEU A 246 29.91 12.76 -0.73
CA LEU A 246 29.35 13.52 -1.83
C LEU A 246 28.24 14.44 -1.33
N LYS A 247 28.26 15.73 -1.72
CA LYS A 247 27.13 16.61 -1.44
C LYS A 247 25.91 16.18 -2.28
N HIS A 248 24.79 15.91 -1.64
CA HIS A 248 23.56 15.53 -2.36
C HIS A 248 22.73 16.74 -2.82
N GLY A 249 23.07 17.96 -2.39
CA GLY A 249 22.49 19.21 -2.88
C GLY A 249 21.20 19.64 -2.17
N PHE A 250 20.70 18.90 -1.19
CA PHE A 250 19.56 19.28 -0.35
C PHE A 250 20.02 19.85 0.99
N ASN A 251 19.12 20.53 1.70
CA ASN A 251 19.35 21.12 3.01
C ASN A 251 18.92 20.24 4.19
N GLU A 252 18.31 19.10 3.89
CA GLU A 252 17.96 18.03 4.83
C GLU A 252 18.12 16.67 4.12
N SER A 253 18.11 15.56 4.86
CA SER A 253 18.20 14.21 4.26
C SER A 253 17.16 14.04 3.14
N PRO A 254 17.57 13.71 1.89
CA PRO A 254 16.68 13.60 0.75
C PRO A 254 15.82 12.34 0.76
N LEU A 255 16.02 11.44 1.73
CA LEU A 255 15.25 10.21 1.88
C LEU A 255 14.09 10.44 2.87
N ILE A 256 12.89 10.22 2.39
CA ILE A 256 11.68 10.18 3.20
C ILE A 256 11.35 8.72 3.47
N THR A 257 11.26 8.31 4.72
CA THR A 257 10.93 6.93 5.08
C THR A 257 9.58 6.85 5.76
N LYS A 258 8.83 5.80 5.47
CA LYS A 258 7.59 5.47 6.17
C LYS A 258 7.57 3.98 6.46
N ARG A 259 7.35 3.65 7.72
CA ARG A 259 7.18 2.29 8.23
C ARG A 259 5.77 2.13 8.77
N GLY A 260 5.16 0.97 8.58
CA GLY A 260 3.82 0.67 9.07
C GLY A 260 3.42 -0.75 8.72
N ARG A 261 2.22 -1.15 9.13
CA ARG A 261 1.67 -2.48 8.86
C ARG A 261 1.24 -2.61 7.39
N VAL A 262 1.39 -3.81 6.83
CA VAL A 262 0.78 -4.14 5.54
C VAL A 262 -0.75 -4.10 5.65
N ALA A 263 -1.43 -3.91 4.53
CA ALA A 263 -2.87 -3.64 4.53
C ALA A 263 -3.72 -4.75 5.15
N TRP A 264 -3.31 -6.00 4.99
CA TRP A 264 -4.02 -7.21 5.43
C TRP A 264 -3.48 -7.82 6.74
N ASP A 265 -2.51 -7.17 7.39
CA ASP A 265 -1.79 -7.70 8.55
C ASP A 265 -2.70 -8.29 9.64
N LYS A 266 -3.81 -7.61 9.94
CA LYS A 266 -4.75 -8.02 10.99
C LYS A 266 -5.63 -9.22 10.64
N VAL A 267 -5.74 -9.53 9.36
CA VAL A 267 -6.72 -10.53 8.86
C VAL A 267 -6.05 -11.68 8.11
N GLN A 268 -4.72 -11.73 8.02
CA GLN A 268 -4.01 -12.76 7.28
C GLN A 268 -4.38 -14.19 7.71
N SER A 269 -4.40 -14.46 9.01
CA SER A 269 -4.77 -15.78 9.52
C SER A 269 -6.22 -16.17 9.18
N LEU A 270 -7.11 -15.18 9.14
CA LEU A 270 -8.51 -15.41 8.78
C LEU A 270 -8.66 -15.65 7.28
N ILE A 271 -7.86 -14.99 6.45
CA ILE A 271 -7.81 -15.24 5.00
C ILE A 271 -7.31 -16.66 4.73
N GLU A 272 -6.24 -17.10 5.38
CA GLU A 272 -5.71 -18.46 5.26
C GLU A 272 -6.78 -19.51 5.63
N SER A 273 -7.46 -19.31 6.76
CA SER A 273 -8.54 -20.21 7.18
C SER A 273 -9.76 -20.20 6.23
N TYR A 274 -10.07 -19.04 5.65
CA TYR A 274 -11.14 -18.94 4.65
C TYR A 274 -10.78 -19.72 3.38
N GLU A 275 -9.56 -19.60 2.89
CA GLU A 275 -9.06 -20.32 1.71
C GLU A 275 -9.07 -21.82 1.92
N GLU A 276 -8.64 -22.27 3.11
CA GLU A 276 -8.67 -23.69 3.47
C GLU A 276 -10.11 -24.23 3.45
N LEU A 277 -11.01 -23.59 4.19
CA LEU A 277 -12.42 -24.01 4.27
C LEU A 277 -13.11 -23.97 2.89
N TYR A 278 -12.81 -22.94 2.08
CA TYR A 278 -13.35 -22.81 0.73
C TYR A 278 -12.89 -23.97 -0.18
N ASN A 279 -11.63 -24.36 -0.10
CA ASN A 279 -11.11 -25.48 -0.88
C ASN A 279 -11.69 -26.83 -0.43
N ILE A 280 -11.84 -27.04 0.88
CA ILE A 280 -12.54 -28.21 1.43
C ILE A 280 -13.98 -28.25 0.93
N PHE A 281 -14.67 -27.13 0.96
CA PHE A 281 -16.04 -27.01 0.44
C PHE A 281 -16.14 -27.40 -1.04
N ILE A 282 -15.21 -26.89 -1.89
CA ILE A 282 -15.16 -27.25 -3.32
C ILE A 282 -14.98 -28.78 -3.50
N VAL A 283 -14.09 -29.40 -2.71
CA VAL A 283 -13.86 -30.86 -2.78
C VAL A 283 -15.15 -31.61 -2.42
N ILE A 284 -15.84 -31.22 -1.36
CA ILE A 284 -17.10 -31.81 -0.96
C ILE A 284 -18.15 -31.67 -2.06
N GLN A 285 -18.31 -30.46 -2.62
CA GLN A 285 -19.27 -30.20 -3.68
C GLN A 285 -18.99 -31.01 -4.94
N LYS A 286 -17.74 -31.14 -5.35
CA LYS A 286 -17.34 -31.99 -6.50
C LYS A 286 -17.65 -33.46 -6.23
N ARG A 287 -17.37 -33.94 -5.01
CA ARG A 287 -17.63 -35.34 -4.63
C ARG A 287 -19.14 -35.68 -4.71
N TRP A 288 -19.99 -34.79 -4.20
CA TRP A 288 -21.43 -34.99 -4.21
C TRP A 288 -22.08 -34.64 -5.55
N GLY A 289 -21.51 -33.76 -6.33
CA GLY A 289 -22.03 -33.34 -7.64
C GLY A 289 -22.04 -34.49 -8.68
N TRP A 290 -21.29 -35.55 -8.43
CA TRP A 290 -21.30 -36.74 -9.31
C TRP A 290 -22.35 -37.77 -8.90
N GLY A 291 -23.10 -37.54 -7.83
CA GLY A 291 -24.07 -38.48 -7.29
C GLY A 291 -23.41 -39.70 -6.66
N ILE A 292 -23.82 -40.09 -5.47
CA ILE A 292 -23.37 -41.29 -4.83
C ILE A 292 -24.49 -42.28 -4.89
N LEU A 293 -24.33 -43.36 -5.67
CA LEU A 293 -25.30 -44.45 -5.73
C LEU A 293 -25.00 -45.43 -4.60
N TYR A 294 -25.93 -45.58 -3.68
CA TYR A 294 -25.90 -46.62 -2.67
C TYR A 294 -26.73 -47.80 -3.18
N VAL A 295 -26.10 -48.99 -3.22
CA VAL A 295 -26.73 -50.24 -3.65
C VAL A 295 -26.63 -51.26 -2.54
N LYS A 296 -27.77 -51.77 -2.09
CA LYS A 296 -27.89 -52.88 -1.16
C LYS A 296 -28.08 -54.19 -1.97
N GLY A 297 -27.19 -55.15 -1.80
CA GLY A 297 -27.22 -56.45 -2.49
C GLY A 297 -26.07 -56.71 -3.45
N LYS A 298 -26.09 -57.84 -4.17
CA LYS A 298 -25.04 -58.22 -5.14
C LYS A 298 -25.29 -57.50 -6.45
N PHE A 299 -24.30 -56.69 -6.88
CA PHE A 299 -24.34 -55.99 -8.16
C PHE A 299 -23.57 -56.77 -9.24
N ASN A 300 -24.15 -56.94 -10.42
CA ASN A 300 -23.47 -57.56 -11.54
C ASN A 300 -22.36 -56.65 -12.10
N GLU A 301 -21.20 -57.21 -12.41
CA GLU A 301 -19.99 -56.45 -12.79
C GLU A 301 -20.15 -55.52 -14.01
N THR A 302 -21.13 -55.74 -14.85
CA THR A 302 -21.42 -54.95 -16.04
C THR A 302 -21.89 -53.52 -15.75
N ALA A 303 -22.41 -53.25 -14.58
CA ALA A 303 -22.87 -51.91 -14.18
C ALA A 303 -21.74 -50.98 -13.62
N LYS A 304 -20.52 -51.50 -13.50
CA LYS A 304 -19.39 -50.75 -12.93
C LYS A 304 -18.81 -49.65 -13.82
N LYS A 305 -19.33 -49.45 -15.04
CA LYS A 305 -18.85 -48.43 -16.01
C LYS A 305 -19.75 -47.22 -16.14
N ILE A 306 -20.39 -46.79 -15.07
CA ILE A 306 -21.01 -45.44 -15.09
C ILE A 306 -19.93 -44.44 -14.75
N ALA A 307 -19.47 -43.76 -15.79
CA ALA A 307 -18.39 -42.77 -15.68
C ALA A 307 -18.68 -41.76 -14.59
N GLY A 308 -17.76 -41.63 -13.63
CA GLY A 308 -17.74 -40.54 -12.65
C GLY A 308 -18.55 -40.74 -11.38
N ASN A 309 -19.40 -41.76 -11.25
CA ASN A 309 -20.23 -41.97 -10.07
C ASN A 309 -19.57 -42.88 -9.04
N ILE A 310 -19.62 -42.52 -7.76
CA ILE A 310 -19.22 -43.38 -6.66
C ILE A 310 -20.37 -44.36 -6.38
N VAL A 311 -20.08 -45.64 -6.43
CA VAL A 311 -21.02 -46.70 -6.06
C VAL A 311 -20.61 -47.29 -4.73
N LEU A 312 -21.42 -47.12 -3.70
CA LEU A 312 -21.28 -47.80 -2.42
C LEU A 312 -22.11 -49.08 -2.45
N GLN A 313 -21.44 -50.25 -2.38
CA GLN A 313 -22.12 -51.54 -2.36
C GLN A 313 -22.07 -52.12 -0.95
N ASP A 314 -23.26 -52.42 -0.41
CA ASP A 314 -23.42 -53.16 0.81
C ASP A 314 -23.75 -54.62 0.47
N THR A 315 -22.87 -55.55 0.81
CA THR A 315 -23.02 -56.97 0.54
C THR A 315 -23.65 -57.75 1.70
N SER A 316 -24.21 -57.05 2.68
CA SER A 316 -24.94 -57.73 3.78
C SER A 316 -26.02 -58.65 3.24
N MET A 317 -26.20 -59.82 3.89
CA MET A 317 -27.00 -60.96 3.38
C MET A 317 -28.52 -60.76 3.24
N ASP A 318 -29.02 -59.55 3.27
CA ASP A 318 -30.44 -59.28 3.05
C ASP A 318 -30.82 -59.36 1.58
N LYS A 319 -31.77 -60.24 1.27
CA LYS A 319 -32.19 -60.58 -0.11
C LYS A 319 -33.01 -59.49 -0.83
N SER A 320 -33.32 -58.38 -0.15
CA SER A 320 -34.02 -57.25 -0.78
C SER A 320 -33.02 -56.30 -1.40
N GLY A 321 -32.84 -56.39 -2.72
CA GLY A 321 -32.01 -55.39 -3.47
C GLY A 321 -32.70 -54.02 -3.40
N ASP A 322 -31.97 -53.02 -2.98
CA ASP A 322 -32.40 -51.60 -3.00
C ASP A 322 -31.26 -50.77 -3.57
N ALA A 323 -31.59 -49.78 -4.36
CA ALA A 323 -30.64 -48.83 -4.92
C ALA A 323 -31.18 -47.43 -4.81
N LYS A 324 -30.46 -46.54 -4.15
CA LYS A 324 -30.81 -45.13 -4.00
C LYS A 324 -29.64 -44.21 -4.17
N PHE A 325 -29.91 -43.05 -4.69
CA PHE A 325 -28.91 -41.99 -4.65
C PHE A 325 -28.90 -41.37 -3.25
N LEU A 326 -27.71 -41.26 -2.69
CA LEU A 326 -27.53 -40.54 -1.44
C LEU A 326 -27.67 -39.05 -1.73
N THR A 327 -28.51 -38.41 -0.95
CA THR A 327 -28.70 -36.97 -1.02
C THR A 327 -27.48 -36.26 -0.41
N ALA A 328 -26.95 -35.26 -1.10
CA ALA A 328 -25.89 -34.43 -0.55
C ALA A 328 -26.38 -33.78 0.78
N PRO A 329 -25.56 -33.74 1.81
CA PRO A 329 -25.87 -32.92 2.98
C PRO A 329 -26.03 -31.47 2.54
N SER A 330 -26.97 -30.74 3.18
CA SER A 330 -27.17 -29.33 2.89
C SER A 330 -25.85 -28.56 3.14
N PRO A 331 -25.33 -27.79 2.17
CA PRO A 331 -24.11 -27.02 2.36
C PRO A 331 -24.32 -25.71 3.13
N SER A 332 -25.55 -25.45 3.62
CA SER A 332 -25.93 -24.18 4.23
C SER A 332 -24.99 -23.76 5.36
N GLY A 333 -24.71 -24.65 6.31
CA GLY A 333 -23.82 -24.34 7.43
C GLY A 333 -22.40 -23.94 7.02
N THR A 334 -21.83 -24.58 5.98
CA THR A 334 -20.52 -24.20 5.46
C THR A 334 -20.58 -22.84 4.73
N ILE A 335 -21.65 -22.59 3.97
CA ILE A 335 -21.86 -21.32 3.28
C ILE A 335 -22.02 -20.19 4.29
N ASP A 336 -22.79 -20.41 5.35
CA ASP A 336 -23.00 -19.43 6.42
C ASP A 336 -21.68 -19.11 7.14
N THR A 337 -20.85 -20.13 7.41
CA THR A 337 -19.52 -19.94 7.98
C THR A 337 -18.62 -19.13 7.05
N LEU A 338 -18.57 -19.47 5.75
CA LEU A 338 -17.80 -18.70 4.76
C LEU A 338 -18.26 -17.25 4.67
N ASN A 339 -19.58 -16.99 4.70
CA ASN A 339 -20.11 -15.64 4.70
C ASN A 339 -19.69 -14.86 5.96
N THR A 340 -19.77 -15.49 7.14
CA THR A 340 -19.34 -14.88 8.41
C THR A 340 -17.85 -14.57 8.39
N MET A 341 -17.01 -15.46 7.87
CA MET A 341 -15.57 -15.21 7.72
C MET A 341 -15.29 -14.08 6.72
N TYR A 342 -16.02 -14.03 5.61
CA TYR A 342 -15.92 -12.95 4.63
C TYR A 342 -16.26 -11.59 5.23
N GLU A 343 -17.34 -11.48 6.01
CA GLU A 343 -17.72 -10.28 6.75
C GLU A 343 -16.68 -9.91 7.81
N SER A 344 -16.10 -10.91 8.48
CA SER A 344 -15.03 -10.70 9.46
C SER A 344 -13.74 -10.20 8.83
N ILE A 345 -13.39 -10.65 7.61
CA ILE A 345 -12.25 -10.13 6.84
C ILE A 345 -12.48 -8.65 6.51
N GLN A 346 -13.69 -8.27 6.05
CA GLN A 346 -14.01 -6.88 5.76
C GLN A 346 -13.89 -6.01 7.02
N THR A 347 -14.53 -6.41 8.11
CA THR A 347 -14.53 -5.65 9.36
C THR A 347 -13.13 -5.56 9.96
N GLY A 348 -12.39 -6.66 10.00
CA GLY A 348 -11.03 -6.72 10.56
C GLY A 348 -10.01 -5.92 9.77
N SER A 349 -10.14 -5.86 8.43
CA SER A 349 -9.31 -5.05 7.55
C SER A 349 -9.78 -3.58 7.45
N SER A 350 -10.96 -3.27 7.99
CA SER A 350 -11.66 -1.99 7.78
C SER A 350 -11.80 -1.66 6.29
N THR A 351 -12.13 -2.67 5.47
CA THR A 351 -12.23 -2.54 4.01
C THR A 351 -13.52 -3.19 3.52
N THR A 352 -14.37 -2.43 2.87
CA THR A 352 -15.68 -2.90 2.40
C THR A 352 -15.58 -3.46 0.98
N PHE A 353 -16.02 -4.70 0.76
CA PHE A 353 -16.07 -5.33 -0.56
C PHE A 353 -17.47 -5.22 -1.12
N ILE A 354 -17.74 -4.19 -1.91
CA ILE A 354 -19.04 -3.99 -2.54
C ILE A 354 -19.20 -4.98 -3.70
N LEU A 355 -20.15 -5.86 -3.61
CA LEU A 355 -20.49 -6.79 -4.68
C LEU A 355 -21.54 -6.16 -5.61
N PRO A 356 -21.54 -6.48 -6.91
CA PRO A 356 -22.53 -5.96 -7.86
C PRO A 356 -23.99 -6.28 -7.47
N LYS A 357 -24.23 -7.37 -6.73
CA LYS A 357 -25.56 -7.72 -6.19
C LYS A 357 -26.05 -6.72 -5.14
N ASP A 358 -25.14 -6.13 -4.37
CA ASP A 358 -25.47 -5.19 -3.30
C ASP A 358 -25.89 -3.82 -3.87
N VAL A 359 -25.49 -3.54 -5.09
CA VAL A 359 -25.81 -2.30 -5.84
C VAL A 359 -27.13 -2.42 -6.60
N LYS A 360 -27.56 -3.65 -6.97
CA LYS A 360 -28.73 -3.87 -7.83
C LYS A 360 -30.11 -3.75 -7.14
N THR A 361 -30.16 -3.68 -5.84
CA THR A 361 -31.42 -3.76 -5.07
C THR A 361 -32.18 -2.44 -4.93
N SER A 362 -31.59 -1.33 -5.34
CA SER A 362 -32.28 -0.03 -5.34
C SER A 362 -31.86 0.76 -6.60
N GLY A 363 -32.80 0.97 -7.51
CA GLY A 363 -32.61 1.99 -8.56
C GLY A 363 -32.18 3.30 -7.86
N ASP A 364 -31.22 4.02 -8.39
CA ASP A 364 -30.65 5.26 -7.84
C ASP A 364 -30.11 5.17 -6.40
N ILE A 365 -29.03 4.39 -6.22
CA ILE A 365 -28.24 4.51 -4.98
C ILE A 365 -27.56 5.88 -5.02
N SER A 366 -27.93 6.78 -4.11
CA SER A 366 -27.30 8.08 -3.96
C SER A 366 -25.83 7.93 -3.56
N GLY A 367 -24.96 8.88 -3.96
CA GLY A 367 -23.57 8.91 -3.55
C GLY A 367 -23.40 8.87 -2.02
N ILE A 368 -24.35 9.43 -1.27
CA ILE A 368 -24.40 9.39 0.20
C ILE A 368 -24.60 7.95 0.70
N ALA A 369 -25.46 7.16 0.09
CA ALA A 369 -25.68 5.76 0.48
C ALA A 369 -24.39 4.93 0.25
N ILE A 370 -23.70 5.15 -0.86
CA ILE A 370 -22.40 4.51 -1.13
C ILE A 370 -21.35 4.94 -0.11
N GLN A 371 -21.28 6.24 0.27
CA GLN A 371 -20.37 6.71 1.30
C GLN A 371 -20.65 6.09 2.68
N LEU A 372 -21.92 5.93 3.05
CA LEU A 372 -22.30 5.26 4.29
C LEU A 372 -21.88 3.78 4.28
N THR A 373 -22.02 3.10 3.16
CA THR A 373 -21.56 1.72 3.00
C THR A 373 -20.03 1.60 3.15
N GLN A 374 -19.27 2.62 2.70
CA GLN A 374 -17.82 2.68 2.81
C GLN A 374 -17.31 3.49 4.00
N SER A 375 -18.13 3.70 5.02
CA SER A 375 -17.77 4.54 6.18
C SER A 375 -16.49 4.05 6.88
N GLN A 376 -16.29 2.74 7.01
CA GLN A 376 -15.09 2.15 7.64
C GLN A 376 -13.83 2.44 6.83
N ASP A 377 -13.88 2.35 5.49
CA ASP A 377 -12.76 2.69 4.59
C ASP A 377 -12.39 4.16 4.73
N ILE A 378 -13.40 5.03 4.76
CA ILE A 378 -13.21 6.48 4.91
C ILE A 378 -12.64 6.83 6.29
N GLU A 379 -13.09 6.17 7.36
CA GLU A 379 -12.56 6.36 8.71
C GLU A 379 -11.10 5.93 8.80
N LEU A 380 -10.73 4.77 8.24
CA LEU A 380 -9.36 4.29 8.17
C LEU A 380 -8.47 5.25 7.38
N ALA A 381 -8.95 5.73 6.23
CA ALA A 381 -8.22 6.71 5.42
C ALA A 381 -8.02 8.04 6.19
N THR A 382 -9.05 8.50 6.92
CA THR A 382 -8.96 9.72 7.75
C THR A 382 -7.88 9.60 8.83
N LYS A 383 -7.83 8.49 9.54
CA LYS A 383 -6.76 8.19 10.51
C LYS A 383 -5.39 8.14 9.84
N SER A 384 -5.33 7.50 8.67
CA SER A 384 -4.08 7.37 7.91
C SER A 384 -3.55 8.72 7.42
N VAL A 385 -4.40 9.69 7.06
CA VAL A 385 -3.95 11.04 6.67
C VAL A 385 -3.13 11.70 7.78
N ILE A 386 -3.56 11.56 9.05
CA ILE A 386 -2.84 12.12 10.20
C ILE A 386 -1.45 11.49 10.31
N ASP A 387 -1.39 10.17 10.18
CA ASP A 387 -0.14 9.41 10.25
C ASP A 387 0.83 9.71 9.08
N TRP A 388 0.29 10.10 7.91
CA TRP A 388 1.06 10.45 6.73
C TRP A 388 1.39 11.94 6.61
N GLN A 389 0.93 12.81 7.55
CA GLN A 389 1.14 14.26 7.46
C GLN A 389 2.63 14.63 7.46
N ASN A 390 3.45 13.97 8.30
CA ASN A 390 4.89 14.20 8.32
C ASN A 390 5.57 13.88 6.99
N VAL A 391 5.09 12.84 6.28
CA VAL A 391 5.56 12.49 4.94
C VAL A 391 5.17 13.58 3.94
N ALA A 392 3.92 14.04 3.97
CA ALA A 392 3.43 15.12 3.10
C ALA A 392 4.23 16.40 3.28
N ASP A 393 4.50 16.78 4.52
CA ASP A 393 5.28 17.98 4.84
C ASP A 393 6.73 17.85 4.37
N LYS A 394 7.38 16.70 4.59
CA LYS A 394 8.75 16.47 4.11
C LYS A 394 8.82 16.40 2.59
N MET A 395 7.87 15.77 1.91
CA MET A 395 7.74 15.78 0.45
C MET A 395 7.65 17.21 -0.08
N THR A 396 6.78 18.03 0.51
CA THR A 396 6.57 19.41 0.13
C THR A 396 7.85 20.25 0.31
N ARG A 397 8.55 20.10 1.43
CA ARG A 397 9.79 20.84 1.71
C ARG A 397 10.93 20.46 0.77
N LEU A 398 11.18 19.16 0.61
CA LEU A 398 12.25 18.67 -0.26
C LEU A 398 11.99 19.01 -1.72
N PHE A 399 10.76 18.85 -2.20
CA PHE A 399 10.43 19.21 -3.58
C PHE A 399 10.54 20.71 -3.80
N LYS A 400 10.03 21.55 -2.87
CA LYS A 400 10.17 23.00 -2.92
C LYS A 400 11.63 23.45 -3.01
N TYR A 401 12.47 22.91 -2.13
CA TYR A 401 13.90 23.22 -2.13
C TYR A 401 14.60 22.73 -3.40
N GLY A 402 14.37 21.47 -3.79
CA GLY A 402 14.96 20.91 -5.00
C GLY A 402 14.55 21.64 -6.27
N LEU A 403 13.28 22.10 -6.37
CA LEU A 403 12.83 22.94 -7.47
C LEU A 403 13.57 24.28 -7.50
N SER A 404 13.78 24.91 -6.35
CA SER A 404 14.52 26.18 -6.29
C SER A 404 15.95 26.03 -6.79
N VAL A 405 16.62 24.94 -6.45
CA VAL A 405 17.96 24.61 -6.94
C VAL A 405 17.95 24.36 -8.46
N GLU A 406 16.95 23.63 -8.96
CA GLU A 406 16.78 23.40 -10.41
C GLU A 406 16.60 24.71 -11.18
N LEU A 407 15.76 25.63 -10.69
CA LEU A 407 15.51 26.93 -11.33
C LEU A 407 16.77 27.80 -11.38
N VAL A 408 17.60 27.78 -10.33
CA VAL A 408 18.90 28.47 -10.30
C VAL A 408 19.88 27.81 -11.29
N SER A 409 19.98 26.49 -11.29
CA SER A 409 20.90 25.77 -12.16
C SER A 409 20.62 25.95 -13.65
N LYS A 410 19.34 26.16 -14.00
CA LYS A 410 18.88 26.45 -15.37
C LYS A 410 18.95 27.94 -15.74
N GLY A 411 19.32 28.82 -14.81
CA GLY A 411 19.33 30.26 -15.02
C GLY A 411 17.95 30.91 -15.20
N ILE A 412 16.87 30.20 -14.83
CA ILE A 412 15.48 30.69 -14.95
C ILE A 412 15.19 31.75 -13.89
N ASN A 413 15.62 31.50 -12.66
CA ASN A 413 15.48 32.43 -11.55
C ASN A 413 16.68 32.29 -10.61
N LEU A 414 17.60 33.23 -10.64
CA LEU A 414 18.84 33.22 -9.84
C LEU A 414 18.56 33.38 -8.33
N ASN A 415 17.44 34.00 -7.96
CA ASN A 415 17.05 34.23 -6.57
C ASN A 415 16.10 33.14 -6.04
N ALA A 416 15.80 32.09 -6.82
CA ALA A 416 14.80 31.09 -6.50
C ALA A 416 15.00 30.46 -5.11
N ILE A 417 16.24 30.14 -4.70
CA ILE A 417 16.50 29.55 -3.38
C ILE A 417 16.01 30.48 -2.27
N THR A 418 16.32 31.77 -2.33
CA THR A 418 15.91 32.74 -1.33
C THR A 418 14.40 32.95 -1.34
N GLU A 419 13.81 33.11 -2.53
CA GLU A 419 12.38 33.35 -2.71
C GLU A 419 11.52 32.16 -2.28
N PHE A 420 11.90 30.93 -2.67
CA PHE A 420 11.19 29.72 -2.29
C PHE A 420 11.34 29.39 -0.80
N ASN A 421 12.46 29.74 -0.17
CA ASN A 421 12.62 29.58 1.27
C ASN A 421 11.63 30.43 2.07
N GLN A 422 11.18 31.57 1.53
CA GLN A 422 10.17 32.43 2.14
C GLN A 422 8.73 31.92 1.96
N LEU A 423 8.52 30.87 1.17
CA LEU A 423 7.20 30.27 0.99
C LEU A 423 6.92 29.24 2.09
N PHE A 424 5.84 29.47 2.83
CA PHE A 424 5.30 28.50 3.78
C PHE A 424 4.16 27.74 3.10
N ILE A 425 4.47 26.56 2.55
CA ILE A 425 3.51 25.71 1.85
C ILE A 425 3.17 24.51 2.75
N SER A 426 1.88 24.33 3.03
CA SER A 426 1.36 23.12 3.66
C SER A 426 0.78 22.19 2.60
N GLY A 427 1.28 20.98 2.53
CA GLY A 427 0.73 19.92 1.69
C GLY A 427 -0.08 18.92 2.53
N LYS A 428 -1.27 18.54 2.04
CA LYS A 428 -2.12 17.57 2.73
C LYS A 428 -2.63 16.49 1.77
N PHE A 429 -2.71 15.28 2.25
CA PHE A 429 -3.42 14.21 1.54
C PHE A 429 -4.91 14.52 1.50
N LYS A 430 -5.53 14.37 0.34
CA LYS A 430 -6.98 14.49 0.16
C LYS A 430 -7.56 13.08 0.02
N ILE A 431 -8.47 12.72 0.92
CA ILE A 431 -9.09 11.40 0.94
C ILE A 431 -10.02 11.25 -0.26
N TRP A 432 -9.92 10.12 -0.95
CA TRP A 432 -10.90 9.76 -1.95
C TRP A 432 -12.20 9.28 -1.28
N LYS A 433 -13.31 9.84 -1.72
CA LYS A 433 -14.67 9.44 -1.30
C LYS A 433 -15.48 9.17 -2.54
N PRO A 434 -16.25 8.08 -2.59
CA PRO A 434 -17.18 7.88 -3.70
C PRO A 434 -18.24 8.99 -3.67
N PHE A 435 -18.54 9.57 -4.81
CA PHE A 435 -19.60 10.55 -4.97
C PHE A 435 -20.22 10.42 -6.36
N SER A 436 -21.48 10.83 -6.48
CA SER A 436 -22.10 11.06 -7.78
C SER A 436 -21.58 12.40 -8.33
N GLU A 437 -21.10 12.43 -9.57
CA GLU A 437 -20.64 13.67 -10.22
C GLU A 437 -21.71 14.76 -10.17
N THR A 438 -22.97 14.39 -10.35
CA THR A 438 -24.10 15.32 -10.29
C THR A 438 -24.27 15.91 -8.89
N GLU A 439 -24.23 15.06 -7.84
CA GLU A 439 -24.35 15.53 -6.44
C GLU A 439 -23.16 16.42 -6.05
N TYR A 440 -21.95 16.06 -6.49
CA TYR A 440 -20.75 16.86 -6.21
C TYR A 440 -20.82 18.24 -6.89
N ASN A 441 -21.20 18.28 -8.16
CA ASN A 441 -21.35 19.52 -8.88
C ASN A 441 -22.46 20.41 -8.30
N ASN A 442 -23.58 19.82 -7.88
CA ASN A 442 -24.64 20.54 -7.19
C ASN A 442 -24.19 21.09 -5.84
N MET A 443 -23.35 20.35 -5.11
CA MET A 443 -22.74 20.83 -3.87
C MET A 443 -21.81 22.03 -4.15
N LEU A 444 -20.96 21.98 -5.16
CA LEU A 444 -20.10 23.10 -5.54
C LEU A 444 -20.90 24.35 -5.92
N ILE A 445 -21.99 24.18 -6.67
CA ILE A 445 -22.90 25.29 -7.02
C ILE A 445 -23.52 25.89 -5.76
N SER A 446 -24.02 25.06 -4.85
CA SER A 446 -24.62 25.51 -3.59
C SER A 446 -23.62 26.25 -2.69
N LEU A 447 -22.38 25.75 -2.58
CA LEU A 447 -21.31 26.40 -1.81
C LEU A 447 -20.92 27.76 -2.41
N LYS A 448 -20.89 27.85 -3.75
CA LYS A 448 -20.66 29.14 -4.44
C LYS A 448 -21.79 30.11 -4.20
N GLN A 449 -23.06 29.70 -4.32
CA GLN A 449 -24.22 30.51 -4.06
C GLN A 449 -24.27 31.04 -2.62
N ALA A 450 -23.84 30.20 -1.66
CA ALA A 450 -23.72 30.58 -0.27
C ALA A 450 -22.49 31.48 0.03
N GLY A 451 -21.66 31.80 -0.97
CA GLY A 451 -20.45 32.63 -0.79
C GLY A 451 -19.32 31.91 -0.03
N LEU A 452 -19.39 30.60 0.17
CA LEU A 452 -18.42 29.83 0.92
C LEU A 452 -17.19 29.44 0.10
N ILE A 453 -17.30 29.42 -1.23
CA ILE A 453 -16.19 29.17 -2.15
C ILE A 453 -16.15 30.24 -3.26
N SER A 454 -14.96 30.53 -3.76
CA SER A 454 -14.78 31.38 -4.92
C SER A 454 -15.15 30.67 -6.22
N THR A 455 -15.42 31.43 -7.30
CA THR A 455 -15.58 30.87 -8.65
C THR A 455 -14.35 30.06 -9.07
N ASP A 456 -13.16 30.56 -8.75
CA ASP A 456 -11.89 29.90 -9.06
C ASP A 456 -11.77 28.53 -8.38
N THR A 457 -12.13 28.44 -7.10
CA THR A 457 -12.14 27.18 -6.35
C THR A 457 -13.20 26.22 -6.93
N GLY A 458 -14.39 26.71 -7.25
CA GLY A 458 -15.43 25.88 -7.87
C GLY A 458 -15.02 25.30 -9.22
N VAL A 459 -14.30 26.07 -10.03
CA VAL A 459 -13.77 25.62 -11.33
C VAL A 459 -12.62 24.61 -11.14
N GLU A 460 -11.73 24.83 -10.17
CA GLU A 460 -10.62 23.88 -9.88
C GLU A 460 -11.09 22.54 -9.37
N GLU A 461 -12.14 22.53 -8.56
CA GLU A 461 -12.69 21.30 -7.97
C GLU A 461 -13.71 20.59 -8.88
N ASN A 462 -14.21 21.26 -9.93
CA ASN A 462 -15.18 20.66 -10.85
C ASN A 462 -14.50 19.63 -11.77
N THR A 463 -15.05 18.41 -11.83
CA THR A 463 -14.52 17.29 -12.59
C THR A 463 -14.57 17.47 -14.10
N ILE A 464 -15.44 18.37 -14.60
CA ILE A 464 -15.69 18.63 -16.03
C ILE A 464 -14.91 19.86 -16.54
N SER A 465 -14.37 20.68 -15.64
CA SER A 465 -13.67 21.90 -16.03
C SER A 465 -12.43 21.66 -16.87
N LYS A 466 -12.29 22.44 -17.95
CA LYS A 466 -11.09 22.42 -18.81
C LYS A 466 -9.98 23.30 -18.20
N PRO A 467 -8.72 23.07 -18.55
CA PRO A 467 -7.58 23.86 -18.01
C PRO A 467 -7.74 25.39 -18.18
N ASP A 468 -8.41 25.84 -19.26
CA ASP A 468 -8.61 27.27 -19.56
C ASP A 468 -9.95 27.82 -19.05
N GLU A 469 -10.75 27.05 -18.34
CA GLU A 469 -12.13 27.40 -18.00
C GLU A 469 -12.20 28.71 -17.18
N LYS A 470 -11.25 28.96 -16.28
CA LYS A 470 -11.16 30.23 -15.54
C LYS A 470 -11.05 31.46 -16.46
N ASN A 471 -10.19 31.37 -17.48
CA ASN A 471 -9.99 32.45 -18.44
C ASN A 471 -11.20 32.63 -19.33
N ARG A 472 -11.90 31.57 -19.67
CA ARG A 472 -13.14 31.60 -20.46
C ARG A 472 -14.26 32.26 -19.66
N ILE A 473 -14.46 31.89 -18.41
CA ILE A 473 -15.47 32.49 -17.52
C ILE A 473 -15.20 33.97 -17.30
N LYS A 474 -13.93 34.39 -17.11
CA LYS A 474 -13.57 35.81 -17.00
C LYS A 474 -13.94 36.57 -18.28
N LYS A 475 -13.56 36.05 -19.46
CA LYS A 475 -13.88 36.69 -20.75
C LYS A 475 -15.39 36.80 -20.98
N GLU A 476 -16.16 35.77 -20.62
CA GLU A 476 -17.62 35.77 -20.72
C GLU A 476 -18.26 36.80 -19.76
N GLY A 477 -17.71 36.93 -18.54
CA GLY A 477 -18.13 37.94 -17.56
C GLY A 477 -17.88 39.36 -18.02
N ASP A 478 -16.68 39.61 -18.57
CA ASP A 478 -16.33 40.92 -19.14
C ASP A 478 -17.22 41.27 -20.34
N THR A 479 -17.53 40.28 -21.20
CA THR A 479 -18.43 40.47 -22.36
C THR A 479 -19.86 40.79 -21.92
N LYS A 480 -20.38 40.13 -20.87
CA LYS A 480 -21.70 40.42 -20.30
C LYS A 480 -21.77 41.85 -19.73
N GLN A 481 -20.75 42.27 -18.96
CA GLN A 481 -20.70 43.65 -18.42
C GLN A 481 -20.71 44.73 -19.51
N VAL A 482 -20.03 44.50 -20.62
CA VAL A 482 -20.03 45.41 -21.77
C VAL A 482 -21.40 45.44 -22.45
N ILE A 483 -22.09 44.30 -22.58
CA ILE A 483 -23.45 44.25 -23.16
C ILE A 483 -24.45 44.94 -22.25
N ASP A 484 -24.42 44.66 -20.94
CA ASP A 484 -25.32 45.32 -19.96
C ASP A 484 -25.08 46.81 -19.85
N ALA A 485 -23.83 47.27 -19.99
CA ALA A 485 -23.50 48.71 -20.02
C ALA A 485 -24.03 49.37 -21.29
N ASN A 486 -24.02 48.69 -22.43
CA ASN A 486 -24.55 49.23 -23.68
C ASN A 486 -26.10 49.27 -23.71
N ILE A 487 -26.77 48.29 -23.10
CA ILE A 487 -28.23 48.23 -22.98
C ILE A 487 -28.76 49.35 -22.05
N ASN A 488 -28.01 49.75 -21.05
CA ASN A 488 -28.41 50.83 -20.11
C ASN A 488 -28.07 52.23 -20.62
N GLN A 489 -27.52 52.39 -21.83
CA GLN A 489 -27.24 53.67 -22.48
C GLN A 489 -28.17 53.98 -23.65
N GLU A 490 -29.05 53.04 -24.04
CA GLU A 490 -30.18 53.27 -24.95
C GLU A 490 -31.49 53.44 -24.13
#